data_617ea9e33116ff0e163ec34a6799b07c
#
_entry.id   617ea9e33116ff0e163ec34a6799b07c
#
_cell.length_a   1.000
_cell.length_b   1.000
_cell.length_c   1.000
_cell.angle_alpha   90.00
_cell.angle_beta   90.00
_cell.angle_gamma   90.00
#
_symmetry.space_group_name_H-M   'P 1'
#
loop_
_entity.id
_entity.type
_entity.pdbx_description
1 polymer ?
#
loop_
_entity_poly.entity_id
_entity_poly.type
_entity_poly.pdbx_seq_one_letter_code
_entity_poly.pdbx_strand_id
1 'polypeptide(L)'
;MNFVDGYGNKISIASALDVTDYDIFGDDRQATLTYNGKKLFPNNYQAQRLDTVKNYNGGVMLTLGDSYTAYMDSFFDTFAEKHGLVQDNRGLASSTIAGSADGVTVGYHAFWVRLNEAILEYQADGGKTINDTSYTCDDVKLITFMGGANDWSTVNDTLNRLGNGANETDKEKLYGALNYIFTTLLSTFPNADIVVILQPVNYANTVPTDEDSAKNVGFESLSQVQVMTDTEYSSYLMMRKETIVKEMAERYGLPICDCCFEWYSPINPIEATKYWQSDKLHLTSDGHQAIIDKLEKLVNNLPFERN
;
A
#
# COMPACT_ATOMS: atom_id res chain seq x y z
N MET A 1 1.52 22.38 24.95
CA MET A 1 1.58 22.41 23.45
C MET A 1 0.73 23.61 23.02
N ASN A 2 1.27 24.56 22.26
CA ASN A 2 0.53 25.73 21.83
C ASN A 2 0.10 25.51 20.38
N PHE A 3 -1.19 25.65 20.10
CA PHE A 3 -1.72 25.68 18.73
C PHE A 3 -1.87 27.13 18.28
N VAL A 4 -1.87 27.34 16.99
CA VAL A 4 -2.10 28.64 16.36
C VAL A 4 -3.36 28.51 15.52
N ASP A 5 -4.32 29.43 15.66
CA ASP A 5 -5.50 29.45 14.82
C ASP A 5 -5.16 29.90 13.38
N GLY A 6 -6.12 29.77 12.47
CA GLY A 6 -5.94 30.18 11.06
C GLY A 6 -5.63 31.68 10.86
N TYR A 7 -5.59 32.48 11.93
CA TYR A 7 -5.26 33.89 11.96
C TYR A 7 -3.93 34.19 12.68
N GLY A 8 -3.21 33.12 13.11
CA GLY A 8 -1.90 33.26 13.76
C GLY A 8 -1.94 33.50 15.28
N ASN A 9 -3.09 33.40 15.94
CA ASN A 9 -3.20 33.60 17.38
C ASN A 9 -2.85 32.31 18.12
N LYS A 10 -2.03 32.43 19.19
CA LYS A 10 -1.69 31.30 20.04
C LYS A 10 -2.92 30.86 20.86
N ILE A 11 -3.32 29.60 20.73
CA ILE A 11 -4.38 28.99 21.51
C ILE A 11 -3.72 28.09 22.59
N SER A 12 -4.02 28.37 23.86
CA SER A 12 -3.64 27.48 24.97
C SER A 12 -4.72 26.38 25.10
N ILE A 13 -4.35 25.13 24.93
CA ILE A 13 -5.28 24.01 25.05
C ILE A 13 -5.93 23.95 26.44
N ALA A 14 -5.19 24.31 27.47
CA ALA A 14 -5.68 24.21 28.87
C ALA A 14 -6.81 25.21 29.22
N SER A 15 -7.00 26.27 28.41
CA SER A 15 -8.01 27.30 28.69
C SER A 15 -9.12 27.41 27.65
N ALA A 16 -9.06 26.65 26.56
CA ALA A 16 -9.92 26.82 25.39
C ALA A 16 -10.78 25.59 25.06
N LEU A 17 -10.50 24.45 25.66
CA LEU A 17 -11.23 23.20 25.42
C LEU A 17 -12.11 22.89 26.64
N ASP A 18 -13.40 23.11 26.46
CA ASP A 18 -14.41 22.56 27.34
C ASP A 18 -14.70 21.13 26.85
N VAL A 19 -14.08 20.14 27.48
CA VAL A 19 -14.32 18.72 27.18
C VAL A 19 -15.47 18.31 28.09
N THR A 20 -16.68 18.49 27.62
CA THR A 20 -17.87 17.94 28.25
C THR A 20 -18.11 16.53 27.69
N ASP A 21 -18.22 15.56 28.59
CA ASP A 21 -18.47 14.14 28.29
C ASP A 21 -17.37 13.39 27.55
N TYR A 22 -16.26 13.20 28.24
CA TYR A 22 -15.24 12.25 27.81
C TYR A 22 -15.44 10.92 28.56
N ASP A 23 -16.13 9.99 27.92
CA ASP A 23 -16.14 8.59 28.37
C ASP A 23 -15.11 7.79 27.55
N ILE A 24 -13.97 7.48 28.15
CA ILE A 24 -12.86 6.74 27.51
C ILE A 24 -13.21 5.25 27.38
N PHE A 25 -14.23 4.76 28.11
CA PHE A 25 -14.50 3.34 28.27
C PHE A 25 -15.94 2.93 28.02
N GLY A 26 -16.84 3.85 27.66
CA GLY A 26 -18.25 3.58 27.40
C GLY A 26 -18.57 3.31 25.93
N ASP A 27 -19.66 2.58 25.69
CA ASP A 27 -20.13 2.22 24.33
C ASP A 27 -20.66 3.40 23.51
N ASP A 28 -20.91 4.56 24.14
CA ASP A 28 -21.36 5.81 23.48
C ASP A 28 -20.24 6.85 23.44
N ARG A 29 -19.24 6.62 22.59
CA ARG A 29 -18.08 7.50 22.43
C ARG A 29 -18.41 8.72 21.56
N GLN A 30 -19.13 9.68 22.08
CA GLN A 30 -19.27 11.00 21.47
C GLN A 30 -18.42 12.02 22.22
N ALA A 31 -17.14 12.11 21.90
CA ALA A 31 -16.35 13.25 22.33
C ALA A 31 -16.73 14.47 21.49
N THR A 32 -17.40 15.44 22.10
CA THR A 32 -17.68 16.72 21.46
C THR A 32 -16.62 17.72 21.88
N LEU A 33 -15.70 18.06 21.00
CA LEU A 33 -14.73 19.13 21.21
C LEU A 33 -15.39 20.46 20.84
N THR A 34 -15.51 21.38 21.80
CA THR A 34 -16.06 22.72 21.56
C THR A 34 -15.02 23.81 21.83
N TYR A 35 -15.09 24.89 21.06
CA TYR A 35 -14.35 26.12 21.28
C TYR A 35 -15.34 27.28 21.29
N ASN A 36 -15.37 28.06 22.38
CA ASN A 36 -16.36 29.13 22.59
C ASN A 36 -17.81 28.70 22.32
N GLY A 37 -18.19 27.52 22.82
CA GLY A 37 -19.52 26.97 22.66
C GLY A 37 -19.87 26.50 21.24
N LYS A 38 -18.94 26.56 20.30
CA LYS A 38 -19.10 26.00 18.96
C LYS A 38 -18.35 24.69 18.84
N LYS A 39 -19.01 23.66 18.30
CA LYS A 39 -18.37 22.38 18.00
C LYS A 39 -17.22 22.62 17.01
N LEU A 40 -16.00 22.19 17.37
CA LEU A 40 -14.80 22.31 16.52
C LEU A 40 -14.87 21.37 15.32
N PHE A 41 -15.66 20.31 15.44
CA PHE A 41 -15.93 19.39 14.32
C PHE A 41 -17.43 19.47 14.02
N PRO A 42 -17.80 19.74 12.77
CA PRO A 42 -19.21 19.68 12.37
C PRO A 42 -19.76 18.28 12.62
N ASN A 43 -21.09 18.20 12.85
CA ASN A 43 -21.81 16.94 13.18
C ASN A 43 -21.62 15.81 12.16
N ASN A 44 -21.02 16.05 11.02
CA ASN A 44 -20.70 15.06 9.98
C ASN A 44 -19.41 14.27 10.31
N TYR A 45 -18.61 14.71 11.30
CA TYR A 45 -17.68 13.82 12.00
C TYR A 45 -18.42 13.13 13.16
N GLN A 46 -19.53 12.51 12.87
CA GLN A 46 -19.84 11.30 13.61
C GLN A 46 -18.62 10.41 13.36
N ALA A 47 -17.95 9.95 14.42
CA ALA A 47 -17.13 8.77 14.31
C ALA A 47 -18.02 7.76 13.58
N GLN A 48 -17.76 7.57 12.30
CA GLN A 48 -18.49 6.56 11.55
C GLN A 48 -18.33 5.32 12.40
N ARG A 49 -19.44 4.76 12.83
CA ARG A 49 -19.42 3.52 13.59
C ARG A 49 -18.44 2.63 12.86
N LEU A 50 -17.44 2.12 13.57
CA LEU A 50 -16.47 1.15 13.04
C LEU A 50 -17.16 -0.08 12.43
N ASP A 51 -18.47 -0.16 12.51
CA ASP A 51 -19.36 -1.22 12.05
C ASP A 51 -20.01 -0.95 10.69
N THR A 52 -19.86 0.24 10.09
CA THR A 52 -20.41 0.50 8.75
C THR A 52 -19.36 0.16 7.70
N VAL A 53 -19.57 -0.95 7.03
CA VAL A 53 -18.80 -1.32 5.84
C VAL A 53 -19.08 -0.31 4.74
N LYS A 54 -18.03 0.31 4.19
CA LYS A 54 -18.15 1.18 3.01
C LYS A 54 -18.64 0.31 1.84
N ASN A 55 -19.83 0.59 1.33
CA ASN A 55 -20.39 -0.10 0.18
C ASN A 55 -20.28 0.79 -1.07
N TYR A 56 -19.63 0.29 -2.11
CA TYR A 56 -19.45 1.00 -3.38
C TYR A 56 -20.65 0.88 -4.33
N ASN A 57 -21.70 0.13 -3.93
CA ASN A 57 -22.93 -0.06 -4.70
C ASN A 57 -22.70 -0.64 -6.12
N GLY A 58 -21.76 -1.54 -6.26
CA GLY A 58 -21.35 -2.16 -7.51
C GLY A 58 -20.05 -1.60 -8.07
N GLY A 59 -19.56 -2.25 -9.11
CA GLY A 59 -18.30 -1.92 -9.78
C GLY A 59 -17.18 -2.92 -9.48
N VAL A 60 -15.95 -2.52 -9.75
CA VAL A 60 -14.78 -3.40 -9.73
C VAL A 60 -13.78 -2.97 -8.68
N MET A 61 -13.22 -3.95 -7.98
CA MET A 61 -11.96 -3.85 -7.24
C MET A 61 -10.83 -4.41 -8.10
N LEU A 62 -9.95 -3.54 -8.58
CA LEU A 62 -8.75 -3.91 -9.31
C LEU A 62 -7.59 -4.10 -8.34
N THR A 63 -6.99 -5.29 -8.28
CA THR A 63 -5.81 -5.55 -7.44
C THR A 63 -4.57 -5.70 -8.30
N LEU A 64 -3.58 -4.83 -8.11
CA LEU A 64 -2.31 -4.85 -8.84
C LEU A 64 -1.17 -5.24 -7.89
N GLY A 65 -0.42 -6.29 -8.22
CA GLY A 65 0.63 -6.75 -7.32
C GLY A 65 1.44 -7.96 -7.81
N ASP A 66 2.31 -8.44 -6.93
CA ASP A 66 3.16 -9.62 -7.13
C ASP A 66 2.55 -10.91 -6.54
N SER A 67 3.39 -11.85 -6.08
CA SER A 67 2.93 -13.10 -5.47
C SER A 67 2.07 -12.89 -4.21
N TYR A 68 2.30 -11.84 -3.45
CA TYR A 68 1.46 -11.52 -2.29
C TYR A 68 0.01 -11.30 -2.73
N THR A 69 -0.19 -10.49 -3.75
CA THR A 69 -1.53 -10.23 -4.31
C THR A 69 -2.11 -11.48 -4.98
N ALA A 70 -1.31 -12.22 -5.74
CA ALA A 70 -1.75 -13.44 -6.39
C ALA A 70 -2.23 -14.52 -5.40
N TYR A 71 -1.54 -14.68 -4.27
CA TYR A 71 -1.89 -15.68 -3.25
C TYR A 71 -3.01 -15.22 -2.31
N MET A 72 -3.33 -13.94 -2.31
CA MET A 72 -4.45 -13.38 -1.57
C MET A 72 -5.78 -13.37 -2.37
N ASP A 73 -5.85 -14.04 -3.49
CA ASP A 73 -7.01 -13.99 -4.41
C ASP A 73 -8.34 -14.16 -3.69
N SER A 74 -8.54 -15.27 -2.97
CA SER A 74 -9.78 -15.53 -2.24
C SER A 74 -10.06 -14.54 -1.08
N PHE A 75 -9.03 -13.96 -0.49
CA PHE A 75 -9.17 -12.94 0.55
C PHE A 75 -9.64 -11.61 -0.03
N PHE A 76 -9.07 -11.21 -1.18
CA PHE A 76 -9.51 -10.02 -1.89
C PHE A 76 -10.89 -10.19 -2.50
N ASP A 77 -11.23 -11.38 -2.98
CA ASP A 77 -12.58 -11.69 -3.49
C ASP A 77 -13.64 -11.50 -2.39
N THR A 78 -13.43 -12.14 -1.23
CA THR A 78 -14.30 -11.99 -0.05
C THR A 78 -14.40 -10.52 0.41
N PHE A 79 -13.27 -9.80 0.38
CA PHE A 79 -13.25 -8.37 0.71
C PHE A 79 -14.07 -7.56 -0.31
N ALA A 80 -13.88 -7.80 -1.61
CA ALA A 80 -14.60 -7.11 -2.67
C ALA A 80 -16.12 -7.34 -2.54
N GLU A 81 -16.56 -8.59 -2.39
CA GLU A 81 -17.98 -8.93 -2.18
C GLU A 81 -18.58 -8.19 -0.98
N LYS A 82 -17.87 -8.17 0.16
CA LYS A 82 -18.29 -7.44 1.37
C LYS A 82 -18.51 -5.96 1.12
N HIS A 83 -17.75 -5.36 0.22
CA HIS A 83 -17.83 -3.96 -0.16
C HIS A 83 -18.74 -3.69 -1.38
N GLY A 84 -19.45 -4.71 -1.86
CA GLY A 84 -20.35 -4.61 -3.01
C GLY A 84 -19.63 -4.47 -4.35
N LEU A 85 -18.43 -5.06 -4.48
CA LEU A 85 -17.58 -5.02 -5.67
C LEU A 85 -17.38 -6.44 -6.23
N VAL A 86 -17.00 -6.53 -7.49
CA VAL A 86 -16.39 -7.74 -8.08
C VAL A 86 -14.88 -7.54 -8.19
N GLN A 87 -14.12 -8.61 -8.00
CA GLN A 87 -12.66 -8.55 -8.07
C GLN A 87 -12.15 -8.72 -9.52
N ASP A 88 -11.15 -7.92 -9.91
CA ASP A 88 -10.23 -8.17 -11.02
C ASP A 88 -8.81 -8.30 -10.47
N ASN A 89 -8.36 -9.53 -10.22
CA ASN A 89 -7.03 -9.78 -9.65
C ASN A 89 -5.96 -9.78 -10.73
N ARG A 90 -5.05 -8.81 -10.67
CA ARG A 90 -3.86 -8.67 -11.51
C ARG A 90 -2.56 -9.00 -10.76
N GLY A 91 -2.66 -9.71 -9.65
CA GLY A 91 -1.51 -10.27 -8.96
C GLY A 91 -0.79 -11.30 -9.86
N LEU A 92 0.55 -11.20 -9.97
CA LEU A 92 1.37 -12.17 -10.69
C LEU A 92 2.64 -12.46 -9.91
N ALA A 93 2.82 -13.75 -9.58
CA ALA A 93 4.03 -14.18 -8.87
C ALA A 93 5.30 -13.76 -9.64
N SER A 94 6.31 -13.35 -8.90
CA SER A 94 7.61 -12.88 -9.39
C SER A 94 7.58 -11.58 -10.21
N SER A 95 6.45 -10.88 -10.34
CA SER A 95 6.43 -9.58 -11.00
C SER A 95 7.07 -8.49 -10.12
N THR A 96 7.63 -7.48 -10.79
CA THR A 96 8.34 -6.35 -10.19
C THR A 96 7.57 -5.05 -10.44
N ILE A 97 7.74 -4.05 -9.59
CA ILE A 97 7.20 -2.70 -9.84
C ILE A 97 7.89 -2.10 -11.06
N ALA A 98 9.23 -2.09 -11.02
CA ALA A 98 10.08 -1.60 -12.10
C ALA A 98 10.47 -2.74 -13.05
N GLY A 99 10.73 -2.42 -14.32
CA GLY A 99 11.21 -3.40 -15.29
C GLY A 99 11.03 -2.97 -16.73
N SER A 100 11.66 -3.72 -17.65
CA SER A 100 11.55 -3.46 -19.07
C SER A 100 10.21 -3.92 -19.66
N ALA A 101 9.83 -3.33 -20.80
CA ALA A 101 8.58 -3.66 -21.50
C ALA A 101 8.58 -5.10 -22.05
N ASP A 102 9.73 -5.64 -22.37
CA ASP A 102 9.90 -6.97 -22.93
C ASP A 102 9.87 -8.09 -21.90
N GLY A 103 9.94 -7.74 -20.61
CA GLY A 103 9.98 -8.69 -19.49
C GLY A 103 11.25 -9.57 -19.46
N VAL A 104 12.17 -9.39 -20.40
CA VAL A 104 13.35 -10.24 -20.60
C VAL A 104 14.60 -9.59 -20.03
N THR A 105 14.76 -8.29 -20.27
CA THR A 105 15.99 -7.57 -19.91
C THR A 105 16.10 -7.27 -18.43
N VAL A 106 14.96 -7.03 -17.77
CA VAL A 106 14.89 -6.64 -16.37
C VAL A 106 13.66 -7.23 -15.70
N GLY A 107 13.73 -8.52 -15.36
CA GLY A 107 12.74 -9.18 -14.51
C GLY A 107 11.36 -9.37 -15.15
N TYR A 108 10.61 -10.23 -14.53
CA TYR A 108 9.29 -10.66 -14.99
C TYR A 108 8.26 -9.53 -14.97
N HIS A 109 7.48 -9.37 -16.02
CA HIS A 109 6.22 -8.61 -16.11
C HIS A 109 6.08 -7.44 -15.13
N ALA A 110 6.71 -6.30 -15.46
CA ALA A 110 6.62 -5.09 -14.66
C ALA A 110 5.16 -4.65 -14.45
N PHE A 111 4.83 -4.13 -13.28
CA PHE A 111 3.47 -3.70 -12.94
C PHE A 111 2.91 -2.69 -13.91
N TRP A 112 3.74 -1.77 -14.44
CA TRP A 112 3.28 -0.78 -15.40
C TRP A 112 2.86 -1.40 -16.74
N VAL A 113 3.46 -2.52 -17.16
CA VAL A 113 3.03 -3.26 -18.37
C VAL A 113 1.66 -3.87 -18.12
N ARG A 114 1.48 -4.55 -17.00
CA ARG A 114 0.23 -5.20 -16.63
C ARG A 114 -0.91 -4.21 -16.39
N LEU A 115 -0.58 -3.03 -15.85
CA LEU A 115 -1.54 -1.93 -15.74
C LEU A 115 -2.02 -1.49 -17.12
N ASN A 116 -1.11 -1.33 -18.09
CA ASN A 116 -1.48 -0.97 -19.46
C ASN A 116 -2.36 -2.06 -20.12
N GLU A 117 -2.04 -3.33 -19.90
CA GLU A 117 -2.88 -4.45 -20.39
C GLU A 117 -4.30 -4.38 -19.79
N ALA A 118 -4.40 -4.17 -18.48
CA ALA A 118 -5.70 -4.01 -17.83
C ALA A 118 -6.48 -2.81 -18.39
N ILE A 119 -5.82 -1.67 -18.57
CA ILE A 119 -6.44 -0.46 -19.14
C ILE A 119 -7.00 -0.74 -20.54
N LEU A 120 -6.23 -1.41 -21.41
CA LEU A 120 -6.67 -1.76 -22.74
C LEU A 120 -7.92 -2.66 -22.73
N GLU A 121 -8.02 -3.58 -21.77
CA GLU A 121 -9.22 -4.42 -21.62
C GLU A 121 -10.46 -3.61 -21.19
N TYR A 122 -10.30 -2.66 -20.24
CA TYR A 122 -11.39 -1.78 -19.79
C TYR A 122 -11.80 -0.74 -20.85
N GLN A 123 -10.89 -0.34 -21.74
CA GLN A 123 -11.13 0.61 -22.83
C GLN A 123 -11.58 -0.06 -24.13
N ALA A 124 -11.56 -1.38 -24.22
CA ALA A 124 -12.03 -2.11 -25.38
C ALA A 124 -13.52 -1.83 -25.63
N ASP A 125 -13.95 -2.03 -26.87
CA ASP A 125 -15.39 -1.96 -27.23
C ASP A 125 -16.16 -3.04 -26.44
N GLY A 126 -17.12 -2.59 -25.63
CA GLY A 126 -17.85 -3.44 -24.69
C GLY A 126 -17.19 -3.59 -23.30
N GLY A 127 -16.00 -3.04 -23.09
CA GLY A 127 -15.33 -3.06 -21.77
C GLY A 127 -14.74 -4.42 -21.39
N LYS A 128 -14.29 -4.53 -20.13
CA LYS A 128 -13.79 -5.77 -19.51
C LYS A 128 -14.97 -6.62 -19.01
N THR A 129 -15.06 -7.86 -19.47
CA THR A 129 -16.08 -8.79 -18.94
C THR A 129 -15.58 -9.55 -17.71
N ILE A 130 -16.34 -9.47 -16.61
CA ILE A 130 -16.13 -10.24 -15.38
C ILE A 130 -17.50 -10.79 -14.97
N ASN A 131 -17.59 -12.12 -14.76
CA ASN A 131 -18.84 -12.79 -14.39
C ASN A 131 -20.04 -12.39 -15.29
N ASP A 132 -19.84 -12.46 -16.61
CA ASP A 132 -20.82 -12.11 -17.63
C ASP A 132 -21.29 -10.65 -17.63
N THR A 133 -20.66 -9.78 -16.87
CA THR A 133 -20.94 -8.35 -16.84
C THR A 133 -19.76 -7.57 -17.40
N SER A 134 -20.05 -6.57 -18.23
CA SER A 134 -19.04 -5.69 -18.82
C SER A 134 -18.82 -4.46 -17.96
N TYR A 135 -17.55 -4.09 -17.77
CA TYR A 135 -17.12 -2.97 -16.97
C TYR A 135 -16.15 -2.09 -17.76
N THR A 136 -16.24 -0.79 -17.56
CA THR A 136 -15.35 0.24 -18.12
C THR A 136 -14.41 0.79 -17.04
N CYS A 137 -13.51 1.69 -17.41
CA CYS A 137 -12.67 2.38 -16.41
C CYS A 137 -13.49 3.14 -15.37
N ASP A 138 -14.67 3.65 -15.71
CA ASP A 138 -15.56 4.38 -14.79
C ASP A 138 -16.20 3.48 -13.72
N ASP A 139 -16.25 2.17 -13.97
CA ASP A 139 -16.81 1.17 -13.07
C ASP A 139 -15.79 0.65 -12.06
N VAL A 140 -14.51 0.96 -12.24
CA VAL A 140 -13.48 0.64 -11.25
C VAL A 140 -13.62 1.62 -10.08
N LYS A 141 -13.92 1.10 -8.88
CA LYS A 141 -14.22 1.90 -7.69
C LYS A 141 -13.18 1.80 -6.59
N LEU A 142 -12.42 0.72 -6.57
CA LEU A 142 -11.32 0.53 -5.63
C LEU A 142 -10.14 -0.08 -6.37
N ILE A 143 -8.96 0.45 -6.14
CA ILE A 143 -7.70 -0.11 -6.63
C ILE A 143 -6.78 -0.35 -5.45
N THR A 144 -6.21 -1.55 -5.34
CA THR A 144 -5.13 -1.82 -4.41
C THR A 144 -3.83 -2.07 -5.18
N PHE A 145 -2.76 -1.46 -4.69
CA PHE A 145 -1.41 -1.65 -5.19
C PHE A 145 -0.55 -2.24 -4.07
N MET A 146 0.03 -3.42 -4.29
CA MET A 146 0.89 -4.07 -3.31
C MET A 146 2.04 -4.79 -4.01
N GLY A 147 3.26 -4.32 -3.88
CA GLY A 147 4.41 -4.92 -4.55
C GLY A 147 5.75 -4.37 -4.12
N GLY A 148 6.80 -4.99 -4.60
CA GLY A 148 8.18 -4.61 -4.33
C GLY A 148 9.08 -5.76 -3.87
N ALA A 149 8.50 -6.90 -3.46
CA ALA A 149 9.29 -8.04 -2.96
C ALA A 149 10.34 -8.51 -3.98
N ASN A 150 10.03 -8.45 -5.26
CA ASN A 150 10.87 -8.98 -6.34
C ASN A 150 11.81 -7.96 -6.98
N ASP A 151 11.71 -6.69 -6.64
CA ASP A 151 12.50 -5.63 -7.30
C ASP A 151 14.02 -5.72 -7.09
N TRP A 152 14.47 -6.65 -6.27
CA TRP A 152 15.88 -6.92 -6.01
C TRP A 152 16.41 -8.24 -6.59
N SER A 153 15.51 -9.14 -6.99
CA SER A 153 15.89 -10.53 -7.27
C SER A 153 16.62 -10.73 -8.59
N THR A 154 16.66 -9.76 -9.47
CA THR A 154 17.01 -10.00 -10.86
C THR A 154 18.25 -9.32 -11.37
N VAL A 155 19.01 -8.54 -10.57
CA VAL A 155 20.14 -7.82 -11.16
C VAL A 155 21.31 -7.38 -10.33
N ASN A 156 22.43 -7.46 -11.00
CA ASN A 156 23.77 -7.00 -10.65
C ASN A 156 23.95 -5.46 -10.57
N ASP A 157 22.89 -4.65 -10.55
CA ASP A 157 23.00 -3.18 -10.48
C ASP A 157 21.81 -2.54 -9.75
N THR A 158 21.76 -2.73 -8.45
CA THR A 158 20.70 -2.21 -7.60
C THR A 158 20.74 -0.70 -7.39
N LEU A 159 21.89 -0.06 -7.47
CA LEU A 159 21.99 1.40 -7.31
C LEU A 159 21.31 2.15 -8.44
N ASN A 160 21.40 1.64 -9.67
CA ASN A 160 20.70 2.23 -10.81
C ASN A 160 19.20 1.94 -10.83
N ARG A 161 18.71 0.93 -10.11
CA ARG A 161 17.30 0.52 -10.15
C ARG A 161 16.38 1.31 -9.26
N LEU A 162 16.88 1.95 -8.24
CA LEU A 162 16.05 2.84 -7.44
C LEU A 162 15.69 4.10 -8.23
N GLY A 163 16.59 4.58 -9.08
CA GLY A 163 16.44 5.86 -9.79
C GLY A 163 16.94 7.04 -8.97
N ASN A 164 16.79 8.24 -9.53
CA ASN A 164 17.36 9.48 -9.00
C ASN A 164 16.36 10.28 -8.14
N GLY A 165 15.43 9.60 -7.48
CA GLY A 165 14.43 10.22 -6.63
C GLY A 165 13.11 10.50 -7.35
N ALA A 166 12.23 11.22 -6.69
CA ALA A 166 10.82 11.36 -7.05
C ALA A 166 10.52 12.00 -8.43
N ASN A 167 11.49 12.53 -9.13
CA ASN A 167 11.34 13.06 -10.49
C ASN A 167 11.84 12.09 -11.60
N GLU A 168 12.23 10.88 -11.23
CA GLU A 168 12.64 9.84 -12.18
C GLU A 168 11.49 9.47 -13.12
N THR A 169 11.79 9.27 -14.41
CA THR A 169 10.79 8.91 -15.44
C THR A 169 11.08 7.57 -16.11
N ASP A 170 12.24 7.01 -15.87
CA ASP A 170 12.65 5.72 -16.41
C ASP A 170 11.91 4.59 -15.66
N LYS A 171 11.01 3.90 -16.36
CA LYS A 171 10.19 2.83 -15.81
C LYS A 171 10.95 1.55 -15.47
N GLU A 172 12.20 1.43 -15.88
CA GLU A 172 13.09 0.37 -15.44
C GLU A 172 13.65 0.63 -14.04
N LYS A 173 13.35 1.80 -13.47
CA LYS A 173 13.72 2.23 -12.12
C LYS A 173 12.50 2.38 -11.23
N LEU A 174 12.66 2.08 -9.94
CA LEU A 174 11.55 2.02 -8.99
C LEU A 174 10.78 3.36 -8.90
N TYR A 175 11.49 4.49 -8.72
CA TYR A 175 10.84 5.81 -8.70
C TYR A 175 10.11 6.12 -10.01
N GLY A 176 10.72 5.81 -11.15
CA GLY A 176 10.13 6.08 -12.47
C GLY A 176 8.91 5.21 -12.77
N ALA A 177 8.97 3.93 -12.39
CA ALA A 177 7.83 3.02 -12.51
C ALA A 177 6.66 3.47 -11.63
N LEU A 178 6.91 3.84 -10.36
CA LEU A 178 5.89 4.35 -9.44
C LEU A 178 5.27 5.66 -9.94
N ASN A 179 6.10 6.60 -10.46
CA ASN A 179 5.61 7.82 -11.10
C ASN A 179 4.62 7.50 -12.22
N TYR A 180 5.01 6.59 -13.11
CA TYR A 180 4.16 6.20 -14.23
C TYR A 180 2.87 5.53 -13.75
N ILE A 181 2.98 4.55 -12.85
CA ILE A 181 1.84 3.78 -12.36
C ILE A 181 0.84 4.70 -11.66
N PHE A 182 1.27 5.51 -10.69
CA PHE A 182 0.35 6.35 -9.92
C PHE A 182 -0.28 7.47 -10.75
N THR A 183 0.49 8.08 -11.66
CA THR A 183 -0.07 9.06 -12.62
C THR A 183 -1.12 8.40 -13.52
N THR A 184 -0.83 7.20 -14.04
CA THR A 184 -1.73 6.47 -14.92
C THR A 184 -3.01 6.05 -14.19
N LEU A 185 -2.88 5.50 -12.97
CA LEU A 185 -4.04 5.11 -12.15
C LEU A 185 -4.96 6.31 -11.90
N LEU A 186 -4.40 7.43 -11.45
CA LEU A 186 -5.17 8.64 -11.14
C LEU A 186 -5.87 9.26 -12.37
N SER A 187 -5.23 9.19 -13.54
CA SER A 187 -5.79 9.76 -14.77
C SER A 187 -6.79 8.83 -15.46
N THR A 188 -6.63 7.51 -15.33
CA THR A 188 -7.46 6.54 -16.05
C THR A 188 -8.69 6.11 -15.25
N PHE A 189 -8.59 6.09 -13.92
CA PHE A 189 -9.65 5.64 -13.02
C PHE A 189 -10.07 6.75 -12.05
N PRO A 190 -10.68 7.84 -12.56
CA PRO A 190 -10.95 9.04 -11.75
C PRO A 190 -11.94 8.79 -10.62
N ASN A 191 -12.77 7.76 -10.73
CA ASN A 191 -13.81 7.39 -9.77
C ASN A 191 -13.33 6.36 -8.72
N ALA A 192 -12.07 5.91 -8.81
CA ALA A 192 -11.56 4.87 -7.92
C ALA A 192 -10.86 5.45 -6.69
N ASP A 193 -11.13 4.87 -5.53
CA ASP A 193 -10.23 4.97 -4.39
C ASP A 193 -8.98 4.13 -4.70
N ILE A 194 -7.80 4.72 -4.59
CA ILE A 194 -6.54 4.02 -4.82
C ILE A 194 -5.83 3.88 -3.49
N VAL A 195 -5.58 2.65 -3.05
CA VAL A 195 -4.91 2.33 -1.79
C VAL A 195 -3.59 1.64 -2.06
N VAL A 196 -2.51 2.20 -1.52
CA VAL A 196 -1.18 1.59 -1.55
C VAL A 196 -0.99 0.75 -0.29
N ILE A 197 -0.77 -0.55 -0.45
CA ILE A 197 -0.47 -1.47 0.65
C ILE A 197 1.04 -1.65 0.69
N LEU A 198 1.69 -1.17 1.74
CA LEU A 198 3.11 -1.43 1.97
C LEU A 198 3.27 -2.90 2.38
N GLN A 199 4.14 -3.61 1.68
CA GLN A 199 4.34 -5.03 1.93
C GLN A 199 4.98 -5.26 3.31
N PRO A 200 4.54 -6.29 4.06
CA PRO A 200 5.21 -6.65 5.31
C PRO A 200 6.64 -7.09 5.05
N VAL A 201 7.52 -6.82 6.00
CA VAL A 201 8.95 -7.19 5.92
C VAL A 201 9.10 -8.70 5.87
N ASN A 202 9.65 -9.22 4.78
CA ASN A 202 10.02 -10.62 4.69
C ASN A 202 11.45 -10.87 5.23
N TYR A 203 11.81 -12.13 5.41
CA TYR A 203 13.08 -12.56 6.01
C TYR A 203 13.82 -13.57 5.11
N ALA A 204 13.51 -13.56 3.81
CA ALA A 204 14.02 -14.56 2.87
C ALA A 204 15.42 -14.27 2.32
N ASN A 205 15.89 -13.01 2.43
CA ASN A 205 17.19 -12.63 1.90
C ASN A 205 18.33 -13.02 2.85
N THR A 206 19.42 -13.51 2.28
CA THR A 206 20.65 -13.83 3.00
C THR A 206 21.71 -12.76 2.82
N VAL A 207 22.53 -12.56 3.84
CA VAL A 207 23.65 -11.60 3.80
C VAL A 207 24.60 -11.95 2.65
N PRO A 208 25.01 -10.99 1.80
CA PRO A 208 26.00 -11.20 0.76
C PRO A 208 27.32 -11.75 1.32
N THR A 209 27.95 -12.61 0.52
CA THR A 209 29.26 -13.22 0.86
C THR A 209 30.43 -12.63 0.06
N ASP A 210 30.14 -11.74 -0.89
CA ASP A 210 31.15 -11.09 -1.75
C ASP A 210 30.89 -9.59 -1.90
N GLU A 211 31.96 -8.87 -2.29
CA GLU A 211 31.98 -7.41 -2.36
C GLU A 211 31.03 -6.85 -3.42
N ASP A 212 30.91 -7.53 -4.56
CA ASP A 212 30.07 -7.06 -5.67
C ASP A 212 28.59 -7.19 -5.29
N SER A 213 28.21 -8.29 -4.68
CA SER A 213 26.85 -8.50 -4.17
C SER A 213 26.48 -7.46 -3.10
N ALA A 214 27.41 -7.10 -2.19
CA ALA A 214 27.16 -6.07 -1.20
C ALA A 214 26.95 -4.69 -1.84
N LYS A 215 27.79 -4.33 -2.81
CA LYS A 215 27.65 -3.07 -3.57
C LYS A 215 26.37 -3.01 -4.38
N ASN A 216 25.97 -4.14 -4.98
CA ASN A 216 24.74 -4.24 -5.76
C ASN A 216 23.48 -3.93 -4.95
N VAL A 217 23.49 -4.12 -3.66
CA VAL A 217 22.38 -3.77 -2.76
C VAL A 217 22.60 -2.45 -2.02
N GLY A 218 23.61 -1.67 -2.44
CA GLY A 218 23.81 -0.29 -2.02
C GLY A 218 24.65 -0.11 -0.76
N PHE A 219 25.46 -1.08 -0.38
CA PHE A 219 26.49 -0.91 0.63
C PHE A 219 27.82 -0.49 -0.02
N GLU A 220 28.63 0.26 0.70
CA GLU A 220 29.94 0.69 0.19
C GLU A 220 30.98 -0.45 0.21
N SER A 221 30.79 -1.42 1.10
CA SER A 221 31.70 -2.56 1.27
C SER A 221 30.99 -3.78 1.88
N LEU A 222 31.57 -4.96 1.64
CA LEU A 222 31.12 -6.21 2.25
C LEU A 222 31.14 -6.15 3.78
N SER A 223 32.10 -5.47 4.38
CA SER A 223 32.22 -5.35 5.83
C SER A 223 31.05 -4.65 6.50
N GLN A 224 30.35 -3.75 5.81
CA GLN A 224 29.15 -3.10 6.34
C GLN A 224 27.98 -4.07 6.47
N VAL A 225 27.90 -5.07 5.62
CA VAL A 225 26.81 -6.04 5.55
C VAL A 225 27.09 -7.25 6.44
N GLN A 226 28.34 -7.71 6.52
CA GLN A 226 28.71 -8.91 7.28
C GLN A 226 28.49 -8.81 8.77
N VAL A 227 28.24 -7.62 9.30
CA VAL A 227 27.86 -7.41 10.71
C VAL A 227 26.36 -7.62 10.96
N MET A 228 25.58 -7.79 9.89
CA MET A 228 24.14 -8.01 9.96
C MET A 228 23.83 -9.51 10.02
N THR A 229 22.73 -9.85 10.66
CA THR A 229 22.08 -11.15 10.47
C THR A 229 21.25 -11.14 9.17
N ASP A 230 20.91 -12.31 8.64
CA ASP A 230 20.03 -12.43 7.47
C ASP A 230 18.70 -11.68 7.68
N THR A 231 18.15 -11.74 8.89
CA THR A 231 16.92 -11.04 9.25
C THR A 231 17.08 -9.52 9.17
N GLU A 232 18.15 -8.97 9.72
CA GLU A 232 18.44 -7.52 9.67
C GLU A 232 18.68 -7.06 8.25
N TYR A 233 19.42 -7.83 7.48
CA TYR A 233 19.68 -7.53 6.07
C TYR A 233 18.41 -7.57 5.23
N SER A 234 17.60 -8.61 5.35
CA SER A 234 16.31 -8.73 4.66
C SER A 234 15.37 -7.57 5.00
N SER A 235 15.29 -7.25 6.29
CA SER A 235 14.50 -6.11 6.79
C SER A 235 14.98 -4.78 6.21
N TYR A 236 16.29 -4.56 6.18
CA TYR A 236 16.88 -3.35 5.61
C TYR A 236 16.48 -3.17 4.13
N LEU A 237 16.58 -4.23 3.33
CA LEU A 237 16.22 -4.19 1.92
C LEU A 237 14.72 -3.87 1.72
N MET A 238 13.86 -4.56 2.45
CA MET A 238 12.41 -4.34 2.34
C MET A 238 12.04 -2.93 2.78
N MET A 239 12.49 -2.49 3.95
CA MET A 239 12.18 -1.15 4.47
C MET A 239 12.66 -0.05 3.53
N ARG A 240 13.79 -0.22 2.86
CA ARG A 240 14.30 0.75 1.89
C ARG A 240 13.36 0.89 0.69
N LYS A 241 12.85 -0.22 0.14
CA LYS A 241 11.88 -0.20 -0.97
C LYS A 241 10.55 0.38 -0.52
N GLU A 242 10.03 -0.10 0.59
CA GLU A 242 8.75 0.35 1.12
C GLU A 242 8.79 1.84 1.53
N THR A 243 9.94 2.36 1.93
CA THR A 243 10.14 3.81 2.13
C THR A 243 9.94 4.58 0.83
N ILE A 244 10.44 4.08 -0.30
CA ILE A 244 10.25 4.72 -1.62
C ILE A 244 8.78 4.60 -2.05
N VAL A 245 8.17 3.43 -1.90
CA VAL A 245 6.74 3.25 -2.22
C VAL A 245 5.88 4.20 -1.39
N LYS A 246 6.17 4.33 -0.09
CA LYS A 246 5.49 5.24 0.83
C LYS A 246 5.68 6.71 0.42
N GLU A 247 6.92 7.14 0.17
CA GLU A 247 7.23 8.50 -0.29
C GLU A 247 6.44 8.85 -1.56
N MET A 248 6.40 7.93 -2.51
CA MET A 248 5.69 8.14 -3.76
C MET A 248 4.17 8.14 -3.56
N ALA A 249 3.62 7.27 -2.72
CA ALA A 249 2.19 7.29 -2.37
C ALA A 249 1.79 8.63 -1.71
N GLU A 250 2.58 9.10 -0.75
CA GLU A 250 2.38 10.40 -0.08
C GLU A 250 2.43 11.57 -1.07
N ARG A 251 3.39 11.56 -1.99
CA ARG A 251 3.51 12.58 -3.06
C ARG A 251 2.28 12.68 -3.93
N TYR A 252 1.63 11.56 -4.23
CA TYR A 252 0.41 11.50 -5.02
C TYR A 252 -0.88 11.61 -4.18
N GLY A 253 -0.76 11.79 -2.86
CA GLY A 253 -1.90 11.88 -1.95
C GLY A 253 -2.72 10.60 -1.86
N LEU A 254 -2.08 9.44 -2.05
CA LEU A 254 -2.73 8.14 -2.00
C LEU A 254 -2.79 7.62 -0.57
N PRO A 255 -3.93 7.10 -0.12
CA PRO A 255 -4.05 6.39 1.16
C PRO A 255 -3.10 5.21 1.27
N ILE A 256 -2.49 5.03 2.44
CA ILE A 256 -1.49 4.00 2.70
C ILE A 256 -2.00 3.02 3.75
N CYS A 257 -2.08 1.74 3.38
CA CYS A 257 -2.25 0.62 4.30
C CYS A 257 -0.85 0.12 4.72
N ASP A 258 -0.36 0.59 5.86
CA ASP A 258 1.00 0.33 6.31
C ASP A 258 1.12 -1.03 6.99
N CYS A 259 1.47 -2.07 6.23
CA CYS A 259 1.80 -3.40 6.73
C CYS A 259 3.31 -3.62 6.90
N CYS A 260 4.16 -2.70 6.45
CA CYS A 260 5.60 -2.80 6.56
C CYS A 260 6.10 -2.34 7.93
N PHE A 261 5.85 -1.07 8.24
CA PHE A 261 6.46 -0.44 9.42
C PHE A 261 5.75 -0.78 10.72
N GLU A 262 4.44 -1.05 10.68
CA GLU A 262 3.68 -1.39 11.87
C GLU A 262 3.83 -2.86 12.30
N TRP A 263 4.16 -3.77 11.36
CA TRP A 263 4.34 -5.20 11.66
C TRP A 263 5.79 -5.57 11.89
N TYR A 264 6.70 -4.63 11.71
CA TYR A 264 8.10 -4.87 11.95
C TYR A 264 8.35 -5.02 13.46
N SER A 265 8.64 -6.23 13.88
CA SER A 265 9.19 -6.50 15.20
C SER A 265 10.44 -7.38 15.06
N PRO A 266 11.63 -6.80 15.11
CA PRO A 266 12.88 -7.58 15.09
C PRO A 266 13.04 -8.48 16.32
N ILE A 267 12.17 -8.32 17.33
CA ILE A 267 12.34 -8.87 18.68
C ILE A 267 11.40 -10.06 18.92
N ASN A 268 10.36 -10.28 18.11
CA ASN A 268 9.38 -11.36 18.37
C ASN A 268 9.34 -12.43 17.28
N PRO A 269 10.24 -13.44 17.33
CA PRO A 269 10.24 -14.54 16.37
C PRO A 269 8.97 -15.44 16.45
N ILE A 270 8.18 -15.35 17.52
CA ILE A 270 6.97 -16.16 17.69
C ILE A 270 5.85 -15.63 16.78
N GLU A 271 5.71 -14.33 16.66
CA GLU A 271 4.74 -13.75 15.71
C GLU A 271 5.15 -13.98 14.26
N ALA A 272 6.44 -14.02 13.96
CA ALA A 272 6.92 -14.32 12.62
C ALA A 272 6.41 -15.69 12.13
N THR A 273 6.40 -16.72 12.99
CA THR A 273 5.89 -18.07 12.61
C THR A 273 4.38 -18.11 12.40
N LYS A 274 3.63 -17.20 13.00
CA LYS A 274 2.18 -17.12 12.80
C LYS A 274 1.83 -16.56 11.42
N TYR A 275 2.54 -15.51 10.98
CA TYR A 275 2.18 -14.76 9.78
C TYR A 275 2.98 -15.17 8.54
N TRP A 276 4.12 -15.86 8.71
CA TRP A 276 5.01 -16.25 7.63
C TRP A 276 5.05 -17.75 7.41
N GLN A 277 5.08 -18.17 6.15
CA GLN A 277 5.35 -19.55 5.76
C GLN A 277 6.81 -19.93 6.07
N SER A 278 7.13 -21.21 5.94
CA SER A 278 8.48 -21.72 6.19
C SER A 278 9.57 -21.14 5.26
N ASP A 279 9.17 -20.63 4.10
CA ASP A 279 10.06 -19.95 3.14
C ASP A 279 10.44 -18.52 3.58
N LYS A 280 9.81 -18.01 4.64
CA LYS A 280 10.00 -16.67 5.20
C LYS A 280 9.74 -15.52 4.20
N LEU A 281 9.17 -15.83 3.06
CA LEU A 281 8.81 -14.89 2.00
C LEU A 281 7.30 -14.71 1.90
N HIS A 282 6.54 -15.80 1.87
CA HIS A 282 5.10 -15.75 1.70
C HIS A 282 4.35 -15.80 3.03
N LEU A 283 3.17 -15.22 3.04
CA LEU A 283 2.32 -15.17 4.22
C LEU A 283 1.50 -16.44 4.38
N THR A 284 1.19 -16.76 5.64
CA THR A 284 0.14 -17.73 5.98
C THR A 284 -1.26 -17.10 5.78
N SER A 285 -2.30 -17.91 5.92
CA SER A 285 -3.68 -17.40 5.93
C SER A 285 -3.90 -16.35 7.02
N ASP A 286 -3.28 -16.49 8.20
CA ASP A 286 -3.35 -15.49 9.27
C ASP A 286 -2.68 -14.17 8.85
N GLY A 287 -1.57 -14.25 8.12
CA GLY A 287 -0.88 -13.09 7.58
C GLY A 287 -1.72 -12.38 6.50
N HIS A 288 -2.35 -13.13 5.61
CA HIS A 288 -3.29 -12.58 4.62
C HIS A 288 -4.47 -11.89 5.31
N GLN A 289 -5.10 -12.56 6.29
CA GLN A 289 -6.22 -11.98 7.03
C GLN A 289 -5.84 -10.69 7.75
N ALA A 290 -4.65 -10.62 8.32
CA ALA A 290 -4.19 -9.42 9.01
C ALA A 290 -4.01 -8.22 8.05
N ILE A 291 -3.59 -8.44 6.79
CA ILE A 291 -3.58 -7.38 5.75
C ILE A 291 -5.01 -6.93 5.46
N ILE A 292 -5.93 -7.87 5.26
CA ILE A 292 -7.34 -7.57 4.96
C ILE A 292 -8.00 -6.78 6.09
N ASP A 293 -7.80 -7.19 7.35
CA ASP A 293 -8.36 -6.49 8.52
C ASP A 293 -7.88 -5.02 8.59
N LYS A 294 -6.63 -4.79 8.20
CA LYS A 294 -6.07 -3.45 8.15
C LYS A 294 -6.58 -2.64 6.97
N LEU A 295 -6.64 -3.25 5.80
CA LEU A 295 -7.21 -2.66 4.60
C LEU A 295 -8.67 -2.25 4.83
N GLU A 296 -9.46 -3.12 5.47
CA GLU A 296 -10.85 -2.86 5.80
C GLU A 296 -11.01 -1.62 6.69
N LYS A 297 -10.20 -1.52 7.74
CA LYS A 297 -10.22 -0.33 8.61
C LYS A 297 -9.92 0.95 7.84
N LEU A 298 -8.94 0.89 6.91
CA LEU A 298 -8.60 2.04 6.09
C LEU A 298 -9.74 2.38 5.13
N VAL A 299 -10.24 1.41 4.36
CA VAL A 299 -11.27 1.62 3.33
C VAL A 299 -12.57 2.14 3.94
N ASN A 300 -12.99 1.61 5.09
CA ASN A 300 -14.18 2.09 5.79
C ASN A 300 -14.07 3.56 6.27
N ASN A 301 -12.87 4.09 6.39
CA ASN A 301 -12.61 5.48 6.76
C ASN A 301 -12.31 6.41 5.57
N LEU A 302 -12.25 5.89 4.34
CA LEU A 302 -12.12 6.73 3.16
C LEU A 302 -13.41 7.54 2.93
N PRO A 303 -13.32 8.79 2.44
CA PRO A 303 -14.50 9.58 2.11
C PRO A 303 -15.36 8.87 1.07
N PHE A 304 -16.69 9.00 1.18
CA PHE A 304 -17.64 8.35 0.27
C PHE A 304 -17.64 8.95 -1.14
N GLU A 305 -17.15 10.17 -1.31
CA GLU A 305 -17.08 10.85 -2.61
C GLU A 305 -15.76 11.61 -2.71
N ARG A 306 -15.06 11.43 -3.82
CA ARG A 306 -14.10 12.42 -4.29
C ARG A 306 -14.91 13.49 -5.02
N ASN A 307 -15.13 14.63 -4.34
CA ASN A 307 -15.70 15.82 -4.98
C ASN A 307 -14.71 16.43 -5.96
#